data_418427567cae4e1530349444fac58180
#
_entry.id   418427567cae4e1530349444fac58180
#
_cell.length_a   1.000
_cell.length_b   1.000
_cell.length_c   1.000
_cell.angle_alpha   90.00
_cell.angle_beta   90.00
_cell.angle_gamma   90.00
#
_symmetry.space_group_name_H-M   'P 1'
#
loop_
_entity.id
_entity.type
_entity.pdbx_description
1 polymer ?
#
loop_
_entity_poly.entity_id
_entity_poly.type
_entity_poly.pdbx_seq_one_letter_code
_entity_poly.pdbx_strand_id
1 'polypeptide(L)'
;MDILRIEATAHTPLVNLDPETGIMEIKGRSIPDDPEVFWGEILHWFDQYMTTPRSLTLVKIDLEYFNITSSKRILFLLYKLNELVDTGMKAQVEWYYRKSDEDMYEVGQDYAFMVRVPFEFKEYSDNDFAAV
;
A
#
# COMPACT_ATOMS: atom_id res chain seq x y z
N MET A 1 1.69 11.27 -17.18
CA MET A 1 2.34 10.60 -16.04
C MET A 1 2.40 9.12 -16.31
N ASP A 2 3.55 8.52 -16.08
CA ASP A 2 3.77 7.11 -16.40
C ASP A 2 3.45 6.19 -15.24
N ILE A 3 3.08 4.95 -15.58
CA ILE A 3 2.94 3.89 -14.59
C ILE A 3 4.31 3.64 -13.93
N LEU A 4 4.32 3.44 -12.61
CA LEU A 4 5.52 2.99 -11.89
C LEU A 4 5.38 1.50 -11.63
N ARG A 5 6.30 0.71 -12.20
CA ARG A 5 6.30 -0.73 -12.00
C ARG A 5 7.68 -1.19 -11.54
N ILE A 6 7.69 -1.86 -10.40
CA ILE A 6 8.90 -2.46 -9.81
C ILE A 6 8.60 -3.93 -9.55
N GLU A 7 9.44 -4.82 -10.09
CA GLU A 7 9.25 -6.26 -9.87
C GLU A 7 9.63 -6.64 -8.44
N ALA A 8 8.94 -7.63 -7.91
CA ALA A 8 9.21 -8.14 -6.57
C ALA A 8 10.57 -8.85 -6.51
N THR A 9 11.25 -8.69 -5.38
CA THR A 9 12.47 -9.45 -5.05
C THR A 9 12.24 -10.16 -3.71
N ALA A 10 13.26 -10.88 -3.21
CA ALA A 10 13.18 -11.51 -1.90
C ALA A 10 13.04 -10.47 -0.76
N HIS A 11 13.47 -9.22 -0.99
CA HIS A 11 13.53 -8.18 0.03
C HIS A 11 12.65 -6.97 -0.26
N THR A 12 12.11 -6.85 -1.46
CA THR A 12 11.28 -5.70 -1.84
C THR A 12 10.01 -6.17 -2.54
N PRO A 13 8.87 -5.46 -2.33
CA PRO A 13 7.61 -5.89 -2.90
C PRO A 13 7.49 -5.54 -4.38
N LEU A 14 6.57 -6.22 -5.06
CA LEU A 14 6.06 -5.76 -6.33
C LEU A 14 5.35 -4.43 -6.11
N VAL A 15 5.61 -3.47 -6.99
CA VAL A 15 4.94 -2.17 -6.98
C VAL A 15 4.35 -1.94 -8.36
N ASN A 16 3.06 -1.61 -8.42
CA ASN A 16 2.39 -1.30 -9.66
C ASN A 16 1.43 -0.14 -9.43
N LEU A 17 1.87 1.07 -9.80
CA LEU A 17 1.12 2.29 -9.57
C LEU A 17 0.66 2.84 -10.92
N ASP A 18 -0.64 2.74 -11.18
CA ASP A 18 -1.23 3.09 -12.48
C ASP A 18 -2.01 4.41 -12.38
N PRO A 19 -1.51 5.49 -13.01
CA PRO A 19 -2.16 6.79 -12.90
C PRO A 19 -3.44 6.89 -13.75
N GLU A 20 -3.62 6.01 -14.73
CA GLU A 20 -4.82 6.03 -15.57
C GLU A 20 -6.03 5.41 -14.89
N THR A 21 -5.83 4.28 -14.21
CA THR A 21 -6.92 3.59 -13.52
C THR A 21 -7.13 4.08 -12.09
N GLY A 22 -6.09 4.67 -11.47
CA GLY A 22 -6.11 5.00 -10.06
C GLY A 22 -5.94 3.79 -9.15
N ILE A 23 -5.58 2.62 -9.71
CA ILE A 23 -5.37 1.39 -8.94
C ILE A 23 -3.89 1.20 -8.70
N MET A 24 -3.53 1.09 -7.41
CA MET A 24 -2.15 0.95 -6.95
C MET A 24 -2.02 -0.39 -6.23
N GLU A 25 -0.92 -1.11 -6.45
CA GLU A 25 -0.68 -2.37 -5.78
C GLU A 25 0.75 -2.44 -5.25
N ILE A 26 0.87 -2.86 -3.99
CA ILE A 26 2.15 -3.13 -3.32
C ILE A 26 2.01 -4.51 -2.70
N LYS A 27 2.78 -5.49 -3.21
CA LYS A 27 2.59 -6.89 -2.84
C LYS A 27 3.93 -7.62 -2.64
N GLY A 28 4.07 -8.29 -1.52
CA GLY A 28 5.23 -9.14 -1.22
C GLY A 28 5.82 -8.85 0.14
N ARG A 29 7.15 -8.68 0.20
CA ARG A 29 7.90 -8.45 1.43
C ARG A 29 8.63 -7.11 1.33
N SER A 30 8.61 -6.31 2.39
CA SER A 30 9.29 -5.02 2.40
C SER A 30 10.34 -4.96 3.51
N ILE A 31 11.55 -5.37 3.16
CA ILE A 31 12.74 -5.30 4.01
C ILE A 31 13.92 -4.76 3.18
N PRO A 32 13.76 -3.58 2.53
CA PRO A 32 14.80 -3.06 1.64
C PRO A 32 16.05 -2.68 2.41
N ASP A 33 17.22 -2.85 1.79
CA ASP A 33 18.50 -2.44 2.36
C ASP A 33 18.55 -0.92 2.55
N ASP A 34 18.00 -0.18 1.59
CA ASP A 34 17.88 1.27 1.67
C ASP A 34 16.40 1.67 1.55
N PRO A 35 15.69 1.75 2.67
CA PRO A 35 14.26 2.08 2.65
C PRO A 35 13.97 3.51 2.16
N GLU A 36 14.89 4.46 2.33
CA GLU A 36 14.68 5.82 1.84
C GLU A 36 14.67 5.85 0.31
N VAL A 37 15.59 5.12 -0.33
CA VAL A 37 15.64 5.06 -1.79
C VAL A 37 14.43 4.32 -2.34
N PHE A 38 14.13 3.14 -1.80
CA PHE A 38 13.03 2.31 -2.31
C PHE A 38 11.68 3.02 -2.14
N TRP A 39 11.35 3.41 -0.92
CA TRP A 39 10.06 4.05 -0.62
C TRP A 39 10.00 5.49 -1.11
N GLY A 40 11.16 6.17 -1.19
CA GLY A 40 11.24 7.53 -1.71
C GLY A 40 10.72 7.65 -3.13
N GLU A 41 11.02 6.69 -3.99
CA GLU A 41 10.52 6.64 -5.37
C GLU A 41 8.99 6.51 -5.38
N ILE A 42 8.44 5.64 -4.53
CA ILE A 42 7.00 5.43 -4.43
C ILE A 42 6.30 6.69 -3.93
N LEU A 43 6.81 7.28 -2.85
CA LEU A 43 6.21 8.48 -2.25
C LEU A 43 6.31 9.68 -3.19
N HIS A 44 7.43 9.82 -3.91
CA HIS A 44 7.58 10.86 -4.91
C HIS A 44 6.58 10.69 -6.07
N TRP A 45 6.36 9.46 -6.51
CA TRP A 45 5.36 9.17 -7.53
C TRP A 45 3.96 9.61 -7.07
N PHE A 46 3.61 9.31 -5.82
CA PHE A 46 2.32 9.72 -5.26
C PHE A 46 2.19 11.24 -5.18
N ASP A 47 3.25 11.97 -4.84
CA ASP A 47 3.23 13.44 -4.83
C ASP A 47 2.84 13.99 -6.21
N GLN A 48 3.38 13.40 -7.26
CA GLN A 48 3.04 13.81 -8.63
C GLN A 48 1.62 13.40 -9.01
N TYR A 49 1.23 12.17 -8.66
CA TYR A 49 -0.12 11.67 -8.94
C TYR A 49 -1.20 12.54 -8.28
N MET A 50 -0.94 13.03 -7.08
CA MET A 50 -1.90 13.82 -6.32
C MET A 50 -2.18 15.19 -6.92
N THR A 51 -1.39 15.66 -7.90
CA THR A 51 -1.67 16.90 -8.61
C THR A 51 -2.83 16.74 -9.60
N THR A 52 -3.01 15.55 -10.17
CA THR A 52 -4.11 15.23 -11.09
C THR A 52 -4.62 13.80 -10.81
N PRO A 53 -5.23 13.57 -9.64
CA PRO A 53 -5.65 12.22 -9.28
C PRO A 53 -6.93 11.82 -10.01
N ARG A 54 -7.17 10.51 -10.10
CA ARG A 54 -8.46 9.99 -10.55
C ARG A 54 -9.53 10.24 -9.48
N SER A 55 -10.79 10.20 -9.89
CA SER A 55 -11.92 10.42 -8.98
C SER A 55 -11.96 9.39 -7.84
N LEU A 56 -11.44 8.19 -8.07
CA LEU A 56 -11.23 7.16 -7.06
C LEU A 56 -9.82 6.62 -7.16
N THR A 57 -9.11 6.61 -6.03
CA THR A 57 -7.80 6.00 -5.89
C THR A 57 -7.93 4.78 -4.96
N LEU A 58 -7.57 3.60 -5.49
CA LEU A 58 -7.61 2.35 -4.73
C LEU A 58 -6.18 1.87 -4.52
N VAL A 59 -5.76 1.73 -3.26
CA VAL A 59 -4.42 1.26 -2.90
C VAL A 59 -4.54 -0.12 -2.26
N LYS A 60 -4.01 -1.13 -2.94
CA LYS A 60 -3.98 -2.50 -2.45
C LYS A 60 -2.63 -2.75 -1.77
N ILE A 61 -2.66 -2.97 -0.48
CA ILE A 61 -1.47 -3.30 0.31
C ILE A 61 -1.57 -4.76 0.73
N ASP A 62 -0.71 -5.58 0.15
CA ASP A 62 -0.73 -7.03 0.29
C ASP A 62 0.67 -7.50 0.66
N LEU A 63 1.10 -7.18 1.90
CA LEU A 63 2.44 -7.47 2.37
C LEU A 63 2.44 -8.68 3.28
N GLU A 64 3.22 -9.68 2.89
CA GLU A 64 3.47 -10.85 3.72
C GLU A 64 4.23 -10.47 4.98
N TYR A 65 5.17 -9.51 4.86
CA TYR A 65 5.98 -9.02 5.95
C TYR A 65 6.55 -7.65 5.61
N PHE A 66 6.73 -6.80 6.60
CA PHE A 66 7.50 -5.56 6.46
C PHE A 66 8.18 -5.21 7.78
N ASN A 67 9.34 -4.57 7.68
CA ASN A 67 10.12 -4.18 8.85
C ASN A 67 9.68 -2.79 9.39
N ILE A 68 10.27 -2.39 10.51
CA ILE A 68 9.90 -1.13 11.19
C ILE A 68 10.12 0.07 10.30
N THR A 69 11.23 0.11 9.54
CA THR A 69 11.50 1.24 8.65
C THR A 69 10.50 1.34 7.51
N SER A 70 10.04 0.20 6.98
CA SER A 70 8.96 0.16 5.99
C SER A 70 7.63 0.61 6.58
N SER A 71 7.35 0.24 7.83
CA SER A 71 6.08 0.59 8.49
C SER A 71 5.87 2.10 8.56
N LYS A 72 6.94 2.85 8.77
CA LYS A 72 6.91 4.30 8.82
C LYS A 72 6.59 4.90 7.44
N ARG A 73 7.16 4.33 6.38
CA ARG A 73 6.92 4.78 5.01
C ARG A 73 5.50 4.47 4.56
N ILE A 74 4.98 3.32 4.97
CA ILE A 74 3.57 2.97 4.73
C ILE A 74 2.66 4.02 5.38
N LEU A 75 2.96 4.41 6.60
CA LEU A 75 2.20 5.47 7.27
C LEU A 75 2.25 6.79 6.49
N PHE A 76 3.41 7.18 5.98
CA PHE A 76 3.55 8.38 5.16
C PHE A 76 2.68 8.31 3.90
N LEU A 77 2.62 7.14 3.26
CA LEU A 77 1.73 6.91 2.12
C LEU A 77 0.27 7.11 2.53
N LEU A 78 -0.14 6.56 3.65
CA LEU A 78 -1.50 6.70 4.15
C LEU A 78 -1.86 8.16 4.45
N TYR A 79 -0.91 8.94 4.96
CA TYR A 79 -1.12 10.37 5.17
C TYR A 79 -1.33 11.12 3.84
N LYS A 80 -0.65 10.72 2.77
CA LYS A 80 -0.91 11.29 1.44
C LYS A 80 -2.33 10.99 0.98
N LEU A 81 -2.81 9.77 1.23
CA LEU A 81 -4.19 9.40 0.90
C LEU A 81 -5.20 10.20 1.74
N ASN A 82 -4.89 10.52 2.99
CA ASN A 82 -5.71 11.43 3.78
C ASN A 82 -5.87 12.80 3.10
N GLU A 83 -4.78 13.33 2.52
CA GLU A 83 -4.84 14.60 1.81
C GLU A 83 -5.81 14.53 0.63
N LEU A 84 -5.84 13.42 -0.12
CA LEU A 84 -6.81 13.21 -1.18
C LEU A 84 -8.25 13.25 -0.66
N VAL A 85 -8.49 12.53 0.42
CA VAL A 85 -9.83 12.50 1.06
C VAL A 85 -10.22 13.90 1.52
N ASP A 86 -9.30 14.63 2.11
CA ASP A 86 -9.54 15.99 2.61
C ASP A 86 -9.89 16.98 1.49
N THR A 87 -9.40 16.74 0.26
CA THR A 87 -9.74 17.58 -0.90
C THR A 87 -11.06 17.16 -1.57
N GLY A 88 -11.76 16.17 -1.03
CA GLY A 88 -13.03 15.70 -1.57
C GLY A 88 -12.89 14.58 -2.60
N MET A 89 -11.69 14.13 -2.90
CA MET A 89 -11.47 12.97 -3.77
C MET A 89 -11.72 11.69 -2.99
N LYS A 90 -12.11 10.64 -3.70
CA LYS A 90 -12.32 9.33 -3.07
C LYS A 90 -11.03 8.52 -3.11
N ALA A 91 -10.69 7.95 -1.97
CA ALA A 91 -9.57 7.03 -1.84
C ALA A 91 -9.97 5.88 -0.91
N GLN A 92 -9.40 4.73 -1.14
CA GLN A 92 -9.66 3.53 -0.35
C GLN A 92 -8.41 2.67 -0.29
N VAL A 93 -8.16 2.07 0.88
CA VAL A 93 -7.10 1.09 1.07
C VAL A 93 -7.74 -0.28 1.18
N GLU A 94 -7.22 -1.24 0.43
CA GLU A 94 -7.50 -2.66 0.65
C GLU A 94 -6.30 -3.26 1.34
N TRP A 95 -6.50 -3.72 2.58
CA TRP A 95 -5.46 -4.31 3.41
C TRP A 95 -5.63 -5.82 3.41
N TYR A 96 -4.65 -6.52 2.79
CA TYR A 96 -4.68 -7.97 2.64
C TYR A 96 -3.89 -8.64 3.76
N TYR A 97 -4.39 -9.75 4.25
CA TYR A 97 -3.72 -10.52 5.30
C TYR A 97 -4.17 -11.98 5.25
N ARG A 98 -3.30 -12.88 5.70
CA ARG A 98 -3.65 -14.28 5.86
C ARG A 98 -4.49 -14.47 7.12
N LYS A 99 -5.45 -15.39 7.07
CA LYS A 99 -6.30 -15.72 8.22
C LYS A 99 -5.49 -16.09 9.45
N SER A 100 -4.37 -16.82 9.26
CA SER A 100 -3.48 -17.25 10.35
C SER A 100 -2.56 -16.13 10.85
N ASP A 101 -2.49 -14.99 10.18
CA ASP A 101 -1.62 -13.88 10.55
C ASP A 101 -2.40 -12.79 11.27
N GLU A 102 -2.65 -13.04 12.57
CA GLU A 102 -3.37 -12.09 13.40
C GLU A 102 -2.63 -10.78 13.59
N ASP A 103 -1.29 -10.83 13.60
CA ASP A 103 -0.46 -9.62 13.77
C ASP A 103 -0.64 -8.67 12.59
N MET A 104 -0.66 -9.19 11.37
CA MET A 104 -0.87 -8.36 10.19
C MET A 104 -2.26 -7.72 10.18
N TYR A 105 -3.27 -8.44 10.63
CA TYR A 105 -4.61 -7.90 10.77
C TYR A 105 -4.65 -6.75 11.80
N GLU A 106 -4.02 -6.96 12.96
CA GLU A 106 -3.96 -5.93 14.01
C GLU A 106 -3.20 -4.69 13.55
N VAL A 107 -2.09 -4.86 12.84
CA VAL A 107 -1.33 -3.74 12.28
C VAL A 107 -2.19 -2.93 11.31
N GLY A 108 -2.96 -3.61 10.45
CA GLY A 108 -3.89 -2.93 9.54
C GLY A 108 -4.96 -2.14 10.29
N GLN A 109 -5.48 -2.72 11.38
CA GLN A 109 -6.46 -2.01 12.22
C GLN A 109 -5.85 -0.78 12.89
N ASP A 110 -4.60 -0.88 13.36
CA ASP A 110 -3.90 0.25 13.96
C ASP A 110 -3.74 1.39 12.95
N TYR A 111 -3.33 1.10 11.72
CA TYR A 111 -3.26 2.10 10.67
C TYR A 111 -4.64 2.69 10.37
N ALA A 112 -5.65 1.86 10.23
CA ALA A 112 -7.02 2.32 9.95
C ALA A 112 -7.53 3.29 11.02
N PHE A 113 -7.12 3.07 12.27
CA PHE A 113 -7.48 3.94 13.38
C PHE A 113 -6.74 5.29 13.31
N MET A 114 -5.52 5.32 12.78
CA MET A 114 -4.66 6.51 12.73
C MET A 114 -5.00 7.45 11.58
N VAL A 115 -5.74 6.98 10.56
CA VAL A 115 -5.97 7.74 9.33
C VAL A 115 -7.46 7.85 9.03
N ARG A 116 -7.80 8.76 8.09
CA ARG A 116 -9.19 8.98 7.68
C ARG A 116 -9.55 8.24 6.40
N VAL A 117 -8.56 7.86 5.58
CA VAL A 117 -8.83 7.09 4.39
C VAL A 117 -9.47 5.75 4.77
N PRO A 118 -10.59 5.36 4.15
CA PRO A 118 -11.27 4.11 4.50
C PRO A 118 -10.42 2.88 4.19
N PHE A 119 -10.48 1.91 5.08
CA PHE A 119 -9.84 0.59 4.91
C PHE A 119 -10.91 -0.47 4.68
N GLU A 120 -10.64 -1.36 3.74
CA GLU A 120 -11.35 -2.63 3.58
C GLU A 120 -10.36 -3.76 3.81
N PHE A 121 -10.68 -4.66 4.74
CA PHE A 121 -9.81 -5.78 5.10
C PHE A 121 -10.16 -6.98 4.22
N LYS A 122 -9.13 -7.54 3.56
CA LYS A 122 -9.26 -8.68 2.64
C LYS A 122 -8.51 -9.87 3.22
N GLU A 123 -9.24 -10.86 3.67
CA GLU A 123 -8.66 -12.05 4.29
C GLU A 123 -8.40 -13.13 3.24
N TYR A 124 -7.17 -13.66 3.24
CA TYR A 124 -6.86 -14.88 2.51
C TYR A 124 -7.06 -16.08 3.43
N SER A 125 -7.72 -17.12 2.95
CA SER A 125 -7.69 -18.39 3.65
C SER A 125 -6.30 -19.03 3.46
N ASP A 126 -5.88 -19.88 4.39
CA ASP A 126 -4.58 -20.57 4.27
C ASP A 126 -4.54 -21.46 3.02
N ASN A 127 -5.68 -21.94 2.57
CA ASN A 127 -5.80 -22.77 1.36
C ASN A 127 -5.53 -21.98 0.07
N ASP A 128 -5.78 -20.67 0.06
CA ASP A 128 -5.52 -19.82 -1.11
C ASP A 128 -4.04 -19.79 -1.47
N PHE A 129 -3.17 -19.92 -0.46
CA PHE A 129 -1.72 -19.95 -0.68
C PHE A 129 -1.23 -21.32 -1.10
N ALA A 130 -1.90 -22.39 -0.70
CA ALA A 130 -1.54 -23.75 -1.07
C ALA A 130 -1.86 -24.05 -2.53
N ALA A 131 -2.74 -23.29 -3.16
CA ALA A 131 -3.14 -23.47 -4.56
C ALA A 131 -2.21 -22.78 -5.55
N VAL A 132 -1.23 -22.05 -5.07
CA VAL A 132 -0.30 -21.25 -5.92
C VAL A 132 0.96 -22.02 -6.28
#